data_53ba15350590201242f2e0f4adf44d9b
#
_entry.id   53ba15350590201242f2e0f4adf44d9b
#
_cell.length_a   1.000
_cell.length_b   1.000
_cell.length_c   1.000
_cell.angle_alpha   90.00
_cell.angle_beta   90.00
_cell.angle_gamma   90.00
#
_symmetry.space_group_name_H-M   'P 1'
#
loop_
_entity.id
_entity.type
_entity.pdbx_description
1 polymer ?
#
loop_
_entity_poly.entity_id
_entity_poly.type
_entity_poly.pdbx_seq_one_letter_code
_entity_poly.pdbx_strand_id
1 'polypeptide(L)'
;MDRKQVILSPEETGRQREYEQKLRALHQGRGRTPLALVDTFGCQQNVADSQHIMGMLRAMGCEFTRDADQADIIVLNTCAIRDHAEKRVFGNLGALTHTKKKNPDQIICLCGCMAQRPEIAEKVRTSYRHVDLVFGPQAMWKFPELLYRVYTRRGRVFSVEDESGTIAEGMPVVREGHTRAWVSIMYGCNNFCSYCIVPYVRGRERSRDMDKIVAEVLELADQGFKEITLLGQNVNSYGKDLEPRHDFADLLRELDKLDGDFLLRFMSSQPKDASFKLFDTMAQSRHVAHQLHLPVQSGCDRVLRAMNRPYDRARYLELINYARKVMPDLVLTSDIIIGFPGETEAEAMETVDLVRQVEFDALFTFIFSPRPGTPAAKMDDPVPRAEKQKWFDTLCATQNDISARLHAGYVGKTLRCLVDGETDDARWPLSGRTAGGRLVHLVGDKSALGQYRDIKITDSNTWALFGEMV
;
A
#
# COMPACT_ATOMS: atom_id res chain seq x y z
N MET A 1 24.75 7.84 -12.11
CA MET A 1 24.78 6.60 -12.90
C MET A 1 23.35 6.24 -13.20
N ASP A 2 22.94 6.41 -14.46
CA ASP A 2 21.62 5.97 -14.94
C ASP A 2 21.63 4.45 -14.95
N ARG A 3 21.02 3.83 -13.93
CA ARG A 3 20.77 2.39 -13.95
C ARG A 3 19.58 2.15 -14.87
N LYS A 4 19.83 1.55 -16.01
CA LYS A 4 18.78 1.11 -16.94
C LYS A 4 17.82 0.19 -16.19
N GLN A 5 16.53 0.36 -16.46
CA GLN A 5 15.47 -0.55 -16.06
C GLN A 5 15.83 -1.97 -16.50
N VAL A 6 15.81 -2.92 -15.57
CA VAL A 6 16.06 -4.33 -15.86
C VAL A 6 14.73 -5.07 -15.85
N ILE A 7 14.16 -5.28 -17.03
CA ILE A 7 13.03 -6.21 -17.20
C ILE A 7 13.60 -7.62 -17.15
N LEU A 8 12.98 -8.51 -16.39
CA LEU A 8 13.37 -9.91 -16.35
C LEU A 8 13.32 -10.51 -17.76
N SER A 9 14.40 -11.17 -18.15
CA SER A 9 14.45 -11.87 -19.42
C SER A 9 13.45 -13.04 -19.43
N PRO A 10 12.95 -13.43 -20.63
CA PRO A 10 12.13 -14.65 -20.76
C PRO A 10 12.83 -15.89 -20.22
N GLU A 11 14.16 -15.95 -20.30
CA GLU A 11 14.97 -17.05 -19.78
C GLU A 11 14.92 -17.10 -18.23
N GLU A 12 15.09 -15.97 -17.56
CA GLU A 12 14.98 -15.90 -16.09
C GLU A 12 13.59 -16.24 -15.61
N THR A 13 12.55 -15.72 -16.29
CA THR A 13 11.16 -16.06 -16.01
C THR A 13 10.90 -17.57 -16.24
N GLY A 14 11.45 -18.14 -17.33
CA GLY A 14 11.40 -19.57 -17.62
C GLY A 14 12.04 -20.40 -16.52
N ARG A 15 13.21 -19.97 -16.03
CA ARG A 15 13.91 -20.63 -14.92
C ARG A 15 13.10 -20.66 -13.63
N GLN A 16 12.38 -19.58 -13.31
CA GLN A 16 11.50 -19.58 -12.12
C GLN A 16 10.33 -20.57 -12.29
N ARG A 17 9.74 -20.66 -13.47
CA ARG A 17 8.70 -21.67 -13.78
C ARG A 17 9.22 -23.10 -13.65
N GLU A 18 10.48 -23.36 -14.01
CA GLU A 18 11.11 -24.67 -13.76
C GLU A 18 11.21 -24.99 -12.27
N TYR A 19 11.55 -24.00 -11.42
CA TYR A 19 11.57 -24.19 -9.98
C TYR A 19 10.16 -24.42 -9.41
N GLU A 20 9.15 -23.72 -9.91
CA GLU A 20 7.75 -24.00 -9.55
C GLU A 20 7.36 -25.46 -9.86
N GLN A 21 7.72 -25.97 -11.05
CA GLN A 21 7.46 -27.36 -11.43
C GLN A 21 8.21 -28.36 -10.56
N LYS A 22 9.50 -28.11 -10.25
CA LYS A 22 10.32 -28.95 -9.36
C LYS A 22 9.71 -29.02 -7.97
N LEU A 23 9.27 -27.88 -7.42
CA LEU A 23 8.61 -27.84 -6.11
C LEU A 23 7.26 -28.56 -6.14
N ARG A 24 6.48 -28.37 -7.19
CA ARG A 24 5.22 -29.10 -7.38
C ARG A 24 5.41 -30.61 -7.39
N ALA A 25 6.43 -31.09 -8.09
CA ALA A 25 6.79 -32.51 -8.10
C ALA A 25 7.22 -33.01 -6.72
N LEU A 26 8.04 -32.24 -5.98
CA LEU A 26 8.41 -32.56 -4.59
C LEU A 26 7.19 -32.64 -3.67
N HIS A 27 6.24 -31.72 -3.81
CA HIS A 27 5.00 -31.68 -3.03
C HIS A 27 4.12 -32.90 -3.31
N GLN A 28 3.94 -33.26 -4.59
CA GLN A 28 3.19 -34.45 -5.00
C GLN A 28 3.79 -35.74 -4.42
N GLY A 29 5.12 -35.84 -4.37
CA GLY A 29 5.81 -36.98 -3.77
C GLY A 29 5.62 -37.17 -2.25
N ARG A 30 5.07 -36.18 -1.55
CA ARG A 30 4.81 -36.23 -0.10
C ARG A 30 3.47 -36.87 0.30
N GLY A 31 2.64 -37.27 -0.68
CA GLY A 31 1.36 -37.95 -0.43
C GLY A 31 0.23 -37.06 0.10
N ARG A 32 0.46 -35.76 0.30
CA ARG A 32 -0.57 -34.77 0.65
C ARG A 32 -0.24 -33.40 0.07
N THR A 33 -1.26 -32.60 -0.20
CA THR A 33 -1.12 -31.21 -0.62
C THR A 33 -0.56 -30.37 0.52
N PRO A 34 0.55 -29.63 0.33
CA PRO A 34 1.07 -28.75 1.36
C PRO A 34 0.17 -27.52 1.55
N LEU A 35 0.03 -27.11 2.80
CA LEU A 35 -0.74 -25.93 3.19
C LEU A 35 0.20 -24.75 3.41
N ALA A 36 -0.15 -23.62 2.83
CA ALA A 36 0.59 -22.36 3.02
C ALA A 36 -0.26 -21.34 3.79
N LEU A 37 0.38 -20.62 4.70
CA LEU A 37 -0.15 -19.42 5.36
C LEU A 37 0.63 -18.22 4.90
N VAL A 38 -0.04 -17.19 4.39
CA VAL A 38 0.58 -15.92 4.00
C VAL A 38 -0.04 -14.81 4.84
N ASP A 39 0.77 -14.21 5.72
CA ASP A 39 0.35 -13.13 6.61
C ASP A 39 0.99 -11.82 6.19
N THR A 40 0.19 -10.75 6.09
CA THR A 40 0.63 -9.45 5.57
C THR A 40 0.57 -8.37 6.65
N PHE A 41 1.73 -7.80 6.97
CA PHE A 41 1.87 -6.71 7.92
C PHE A 41 2.35 -5.46 7.18
N GLY A 42 1.43 -4.61 6.72
CA GLY A 42 1.92 -3.45 6.00
C GLY A 42 0.89 -2.60 5.26
N CYS A 43 1.35 -2.03 4.16
CA CYS A 43 0.56 -1.19 3.26
C CYS A 43 -0.07 -2.03 2.13
N GLN A 44 -0.87 -1.37 1.30
CA GLN A 44 -1.51 -2.01 0.13
C GLN A 44 -0.49 -2.61 -0.85
N GLN A 45 0.70 -2.01 -1.00
CA GLN A 45 1.77 -2.62 -1.79
C GLN A 45 2.22 -3.97 -1.22
N ASN A 46 2.28 -4.13 0.11
CA ASN A 46 2.56 -5.44 0.69
C ASN A 46 1.42 -6.44 0.45
N VAL A 47 0.17 -5.98 0.40
CA VAL A 47 -0.96 -6.85 0.02
C VAL A 47 -0.82 -7.33 -1.42
N ALA A 48 -0.52 -6.44 -2.37
CA ALA A 48 -0.25 -6.82 -3.76
C ALA A 48 0.95 -7.79 -3.86
N ASP A 49 2.05 -7.52 -3.15
CA ASP A 49 3.20 -8.41 -3.08
C ASP A 49 2.81 -9.81 -2.55
N SER A 50 1.95 -9.88 -1.52
CA SER A 50 1.45 -11.15 -0.97
C SER A 50 0.57 -11.91 -1.96
N GLN A 51 -0.23 -11.24 -2.77
CA GLN A 51 -1.03 -11.87 -3.83
C GLN A 51 -0.15 -12.54 -4.89
N HIS A 52 1.01 -11.96 -5.22
CA HIS A 52 2.02 -12.60 -6.08
C HIS A 52 2.67 -13.81 -5.38
N ILE A 53 3.02 -13.69 -4.09
CA ILE A 53 3.56 -14.82 -3.32
C ILE A 53 2.55 -15.97 -3.27
N MET A 54 1.28 -15.68 -3.05
CA MET A 54 0.19 -16.68 -3.07
C MET A 54 0.05 -17.30 -4.47
N GLY A 55 0.16 -16.51 -5.53
CA GLY A 55 0.17 -16.99 -6.92
C GLY A 55 1.26 -18.02 -7.17
N MET A 56 2.49 -17.69 -6.78
CA MET A 56 3.64 -18.60 -6.90
C MET A 56 3.46 -19.86 -6.04
N LEU A 57 2.97 -19.75 -4.80
CA LEU A 57 2.69 -20.91 -3.95
C LEU A 57 1.64 -21.84 -4.57
N ARG A 58 0.58 -21.29 -5.17
CA ARG A 58 -0.44 -22.08 -5.90
C ARG A 58 0.17 -22.75 -7.13
N ALA A 59 1.02 -22.07 -7.87
CA ALA A 59 1.74 -22.67 -9.01
C ALA A 59 2.64 -23.84 -8.58
N MET A 60 3.22 -23.76 -7.38
CA MET A 60 4.02 -24.81 -6.76
C MET A 60 3.15 -25.94 -6.14
N GLY A 61 1.82 -25.87 -6.24
CA GLY A 61 0.89 -26.91 -5.79
C GLY A 61 0.48 -26.80 -4.33
N CYS A 62 0.58 -25.61 -3.70
CA CYS A 62 0.10 -25.38 -2.34
C CYS A 62 -1.38 -24.98 -2.32
N GLU A 63 -2.09 -25.36 -1.28
CA GLU A 63 -3.36 -24.78 -0.84
C GLU A 63 -3.13 -23.84 0.34
N PHE A 64 -4.17 -23.10 0.77
CA PHE A 64 -4.01 -22.08 1.79
C PHE A 64 -4.78 -22.41 3.07
N THR A 65 -4.19 -22.03 4.20
CA THR A 65 -4.81 -22.12 5.52
C THR A 65 -4.60 -20.80 6.28
N ARG A 66 -5.43 -20.60 7.32
CA ARG A 66 -5.23 -19.52 8.30
C ARG A 66 -4.66 -20.04 9.63
N ASP A 67 -4.49 -21.34 9.75
CA ASP A 67 -3.99 -22.00 10.94
C ASP A 67 -2.49 -22.30 10.81
N ALA A 68 -1.68 -21.64 11.63
CA ALA A 68 -0.22 -21.79 11.63
C ALA A 68 0.23 -23.20 12.07
N ASP A 69 -0.57 -23.91 12.88
CA ASP A 69 -0.25 -25.28 13.30
C ASP A 69 -0.43 -26.29 12.15
N GLN A 70 -1.28 -25.99 11.16
CA GLN A 70 -1.53 -26.83 9.99
C GLN A 70 -0.63 -26.47 8.80
N ALA A 71 -0.06 -25.26 8.79
CA ALA A 71 0.72 -24.79 7.66
C ALA A 71 2.06 -25.52 7.54
N ASP A 72 2.39 -25.95 6.32
CA ASP A 72 3.73 -26.45 5.95
C ASP A 72 4.70 -25.32 5.60
N ILE A 73 4.15 -24.23 5.04
CA ILE A 73 4.90 -23.04 4.65
C ILE A 73 4.20 -21.82 5.25
N ILE A 74 4.94 -21.02 6.01
CA ILE A 74 4.44 -19.76 6.57
C ILE A 74 5.27 -18.63 5.98
N VAL A 75 4.60 -17.64 5.37
CA VAL A 75 5.23 -16.45 4.81
C VAL A 75 4.71 -15.21 5.53
N LEU A 76 5.59 -14.50 6.23
CA LEU A 76 5.28 -13.22 6.85
C LEU A 76 5.81 -12.09 5.95
N ASN A 77 4.91 -11.40 5.26
CA ASN A 77 5.24 -10.24 4.42
C ASN A 77 5.15 -8.96 5.24
N THR A 78 6.23 -8.18 5.29
CA THR A 78 6.45 -7.20 6.35
C THR A 78 6.79 -5.81 5.83
N CYS A 79 6.37 -4.78 6.59
CA CYS A 79 6.56 -3.37 6.27
C CYS A 79 7.68 -2.74 7.12
N ALA A 80 8.46 -1.84 6.53
CA ALA A 80 9.50 -1.07 7.22
C ALA A 80 9.02 0.32 7.73
N ILE A 81 7.79 0.73 7.37
CA ILE A 81 7.32 2.10 7.62
C ILE A 81 6.67 2.25 9.00
N ARG A 82 6.04 1.20 9.54
CA ARG A 82 5.24 1.26 10.77
C ARG A 82 5.92 0.53 11.91
N ASP A 83 6.22 1.24 13.01
CA ASP A 83 6.89 0.69 14.21
C ASP A 83 6.12 -0.46 14.87
N HIS A 84 4.79 -0.27 14.98
CA HIS A 84 3.92 -1.30 15.53
C HIS A 84 3.92 -2.59 14.67
N ALA A 85 4.10 -2.47 13.36
CA ALA A 85 4.19 -3.64 12.48
C ALA A 85 5.46 -4.45 12.77
N GLU A 86 6.60 -3.78 12.99
CA GLU A 86 7.88 -4.45 13.31
C GLU A 86 7.78 -5.23 14.63
N LYS A 87 7.25 -4.61 15.69
CA LYS A 87 7.08 -5.27 16.99
C LYS A 87 6.13 -6.46 16.89
N ARG A 88 5.02 -6.32 16.15
CA ARG A 88 4.05 -7.38 15.94
C ARG A 88 4.64 -8.56 15.17
N VAL A 89 5.44 -8.28 14.14
CA VAL A 89 6.13 -9.33 13.35
C VAL A 89 7.09 -10.12 14.23
N PHE A 90 7.91 -9.46 15.05
CA PHE A 90 8.82 -10.18 15.95
C PHE A 90 8.08 -10.99 17.01
N GLY A 91 6.95 -10.52 17.51
CA GLY A 91 6.07 -11.28 18.39
C GLY A 91 5.55 -12.56 17.72
N ASN A 92 5.05 -12.43 16.48
CA ASN A 92 4.57 -13.57 15.70
C ASN A 92 5.71 -14.54 15.38
N LEU A 93 6.89 -14.07 14.96
CA LEU A 93 8.05 -14.93 14.75
C LEU A 93 8.41 -15.69 16.01
N GLY A 94 8.34 -15.05 17.19
CA GLY A 94 8.57 -15.73 18.47
C GLY A 94 7.57 -16.86 18.72
N ALA A 95 6.28 -16.62 18.46
CA ALA A 95 5.21 -17.60 18.62
C ALA A 95 5.38 -18.82 17.67
N LEU A 96 5.85 -18.60 16.44
CA LEU A 96 6.10 -19.66 15.46
C LEU A 96 7.21 -20.66 15.88
N THR A 97 7.99 -20.37 16.93
CA THR A 97 8.88 -21.36 17.53
C THR A 97 8.13 -22.58 18.03
N HIS A 98 6.89 -22.42 18.51
CA HIS A 98 6.07 -23.51 19.01
C HIS A 98 5.55 -24.41 17.87
N THR A 99 5.09 -23.82 16.75
CA THR A 99 4.61 -24.56 15.59
C THR A 99 5.76 -25.33 14.92
N LYS A 100 6.94 -24.67 14.79
CA LYS A 100 8.16 -25.30 14.25
C LYS A 100 8.66 -26.48 15.12
N LYS A 101 8.47 -26.44 16.45
CA LYS A 101 8.79 -27.57 17.33
C LYS A 101 7.85 -28.74 17.13
N LYS A 102 6.56 -28.49 16.87
CA LYS A 102 5.56 -29.54 16.57
C LYS A 102 5.77 -30.13 15.18
N ASN A 103 6.09 -29.28 14.20
CA ASN A 103 6.38 -29.68 12.82
C ASN A 103 7.78 -29.18 12.40
N PRO A 104 8.84 -29.96 12.64
CA PRO A 104 10.21 -29.56 12.30
C PRO A 104 10.43 -29.30 10.81
N ASP A 105 9.63 -29.90 9.93
CA ASP A 105 9.69 -29.71 8.47
C ASP A 105 8.94 -28.46 7.99
N GLN A 106 8.21 -27.75 8.87
CA GLN A 106 7.55 -26.49 8.55
C GLN A 106 8.58 -25.45 8.09
N ILE A 107 8.33 -24.78 6.98
CA ILE A 107 9.21 -23.71 6.45
C ILE A 107 8.64 -22.36 6.86
N ILE A 108 9.43 -21.54 7.53
CA ILE A 108 9.08 -20.19 7.96
C ILE A 108 9.89 -19.19 7.15
N CYS A 109 9.17 -18.32 6.42
CA CYS A 109 9.72 -17.28 5.56
C CYS A 109 9.39 -15.88 6.11
N LEU A 110 10.39 -14.99 6.13
CA LEU A 110 10.22 -13.56 6.39
C LEU A 110 10.55 -12.79 5.13
N CYS A 111 9.63 -11.94 4.65
CA CYS A 111 9.88 -11.14 3.45
C CYS A 111 9.34 -9.71 3.55
N GLY A 112 9.48 -8.96 2.47
CA GLY A 112 8.99 -7.60 2.37
C GLY A 112 10.01 -6.52 2.78
N CYS A 113 9.53 -5.28 2.92
CA CYS A 113 10.39 -4.11 3.14
C CYS A 113 11.23 -4.20 4.42
N MET A 114 10.69 -4.78 5.49
CA MET A 114 11.40 -4.95 6.76
C MET A 114 12.57 -5.92 6.61
N ALA A 115 12.36 -7.03 5.88
CA ALA A 115 13.38 -8.05 5.65
C ALA A 115 14.57 -7.53 4.83
N GLN A 116 14.38 -6.48 4.01
CA GLN A 116 15.44 -5.86 3.21
C GLN A 116 16.48 -5.09 4.04
N ARG A 117 16.16 -4.77 5.30
CA ARG A 117 17.06 -4.03 6.18
C ARG A 117 18.14 -4.97 6.73
N PRO A 118 19.45 -4.67 6.54
CA PRO A 118 20.55 -5.56 6.96
C PRO A 118 20.53 -5.89 8.46
N GLU A 119 20.21 -4.91 9.31
CA GLU A 119 20.14 -5.10 10.76
C GLU A 119 19.00 -6.04 11.18
N ILE A 120 17.90 -6.04 10.43
CA ILE A 120 16.79 -6.98 10.66
C ILE A 120 17.15 -8.38 10.22
N ALA A 121 17.75 -8.51 9.03
CA ALA A 121 18.23 -9.80 8.52
C ALA A 121 19.23 -10.42 9.49
N GLU A 122 20.16 -9.63 10.05
CA GLU A 122 21.14 -10.10 11.03
C GLU A 122 20.50 -10.48 12.37
N LYS A 123 19.54 -9.67 12.86
CA LYS A 123 18.75 -10.02 14.05
C LYS A 123 17.99 -11.34 13.86
N VAL A 124 17.40 -11.58 12.69
CA VAL A 124 16.74 -12.85 12.39
C VAL A 124 17.76 -13.99 12.29
N ARG A 125 18.93 -13.73 11.71
CA ARG A 125 20.01 -14.72 11.60
C ARG A 125 20.45 -15.23 12.97
N THR A 126 20.61 -14.34 13.93
CA THR A 126 21.17 -14.65 15.26
C THR A 126 20.12 -15.12 16.26
N SER A 127 18.95 -14.45 16.30
CA SER A 127 17.96 -14.61 17.37
C SER A 127 16.74 -15.47 17.00
N TYR A 128 16.44 -15.64 15.69
CA TYR A 128 15.27 -16.39 15.21
C TYR A 128 15.68 -17.55 14.32
N ARG A 129 16.41 -18.53 14.93
CA ARG A 129 17.03 -19.66 14.21
C ARG A 129 16.04 -20.60 13.51
N HIS A 130 14.75 -20.53 13.86
CA HIS A 130 13.67 -21.30 13.26
C HIS A 130 13.13 -20.70 11.95
N VAL A 131 13.58 -19.49 11.57
CA VAL A 131 13.26 -18.88 10.28
C VAL A 131 14.17 -19.45 9.22
N ASP A 132 13.63 -20.05 8.17
CA ASP A 132 14.36 -20.79 7.14
C ASP A 132 14.74 -19.91 5.94
N LEU A 133 13.86 -18.93 5.58
CA LEU A 133 14.06 -18.06 4.42
C LEU A 133 13.80 -16.59 4.78
N VAL A 134 14.74 -15.72 4.38
CA VAL A 134 14.60 -14.27 4.49
C VAL A 134 14.90 -13.64 3.14
N PHE A 135 13.96 -12.84 2.58
CA PHE A 135 14.18 -12.16 1.30
C PHE A 135 13.49 -10.81 1.24
N GLY A 136 14.14 -9.88 0.54
CA GLY A 136 13.61 -8.53 0.31
C GLY A 136 12.61 -8.47 -0.86
N PRO A 137 11.91 -7.31 -1.02
CA PRO A 137 10.95 -7.15 -2.11
C PRO A 137 11.59 -7.22 -3.49
N GLN A 138 12.87 -6.94 -3.61
CA GLN A 138 13.61 -7.01 -4.87
C GLN A 138 13.92 -8.44 -5.32
N ALA A 139 13.98 -9.39 -4.38
CA ALA A 139 14.19 -10.80 -4.64
C ALA A 139 12.89 -11.62 -4.69
N MET A 140 11.71 -10.98 -4.60
CA MET A 140 10.42 -11.66 -4.55
C MET A 140 10.18 -12.56 -5.77
N TRP A 141 10.57 -12.14 -6.94
CA TRP A 141 10.44 -12.93 -8.17
C TRP A 141 11.27 -14.23 -8.17
N LYS A 142 12.31 -14.30 -7.33
CA LYS A 142 13.12 -15.51 -7.11
C LYS A 142 12.54 -16.45 -6.07
N PHE A 143 11.39 -16.17 -5.50
CA PHE A 143 10.82 -16.95 -4.41
C PHE A 143 10.76 -18.46 -4.71
N PRO A 144 10.37 -18.94 -5.91
CA PRO A 144 10.41 -20.36 -6.24
C PRO A 144 11.82 -20.97 -6.14
N GLU A 145 12.85 -20.30 -6.68
CA GLU A 145 14.23 -20.74 -6.56
C GLU A 145 14.70 -20.77 -5.10
N LEU A 146 14.41 -19.69 -4.35
CA LEU A 146 14.84 -19.56 -2.96
C LEU A 146 14.20 -20.66 -2.08
N LEU A 147 12.91 -20.91 -2.28
CA LEU A 147 12.19 -21.96 -1.56
C LEU A 147 12.74 -23.36 -1.93
N TYR A 148 13.01 -23.60 -3.22
CA TYR A 148 13.65 -24.86 -3.67
C TYR A 148 15.00 -25.10 -3.00
N ARG A 149 15.80 -24.04 -2.82
CA ARG A 149 17.09 -24.11 -2.11
C ARG A 149 16.92 -24.48 -0.64
N VAL A 150 15.88 -23.99 0.04
CA VAL A 150 15.55 -24.38 1.42
C VAL A 150 15.23 -25.88 1.48
N TYR A 151 14.40 -26.39 0.57
CA TYR A 151 14.03 -27.82 0.51
C TYR A 151 15.22 -28.74 0.24
N THR A 152 16.13 -28.34 -0.64
CA THR A 152 17.21 -29.22 -1.13
C THR A 152 18.48 -29.14 -0.32
N ARG A 153 18.83 -27.97 0.20
CA ARG A 153 20.09 -27.74 0.92
C ARG A 153 19.99 -27.93 2.44
N ARG A 154 18.79 -28.11 2.98
CA ARG A 154 18.49 -28.20 4.42
C ARG A 154 19.18 -27.11 5.25
N GLY A 155 19.29 -25.91 4.69
CA GLY A 155 19.94 -24.75 5.29
C GLY A 155 19.12 -23.49 5.14
N ARG A 156 19.37 -22.52 6.02
CA ARG A 156 18.70 -21.21 5.99
C ARG A 156 19.19 -20.41 4.79
N VAL A 157 18.27 -19.72 4.11
CA VAL A 157 18.54 -18.90 2.92
C VAL A 157 18.23 -17.43 3.22
N PHE A 158 19.17 -16.55 2.92
CA PHE A 158 19.03 -15.09 3.06
C PHE A 158 19.32 -14.45 1.71
N SER A 159 18.34 -13.72 1.15
CA SER A 159 18.44 -13.01 -0.12
C SER A 159 17.96 -11.56 0.08
N VAL A 160 18.82 -10.77 0.69
CA VAL A 160 18.59 -9.36 1.04
C VAL A 160 19.60 -8.42 0.37
N GLU A 161 20.35 -8.93 -0.59
CA GLU A 161 21.29 -8.14 -1.39
C GLU A 161 20.56 -7.18 -2.30
N ASP A 162 21.22 -6.06 -2.64
CA ASP A 162 20.65 -5.03 -3.52
C ASP A 162 20.65 -5.51 -4.98
N GLU A 163 19.58 -6.17 -5.39
CA GLU A 163 19.28 -6.49 -6.78
C GLU A 163 18.42 -5.36 -7.40
N SER A 164 18.79 -4.12 -7.13
CA SER A 164 18.00 -2.96 -7.54
C SER A 164 17.83 -2.88 -9.05
N GLY A 165 16.61 -2.70 -9.47
CA GLY A 165 16.26 -2.38 -10.85
C GLY A 165 15.38 -3.40 -11.57
N THR A 166 15.07 -4.54 -10.97
CA THR A 166 14.29 -5.58 -11.66
C THR A 166 12.78 -5.32 -11.61
N ILE A 167 12.12 -5.45 -12.75
CA ILE A 167 10.66 -5.53 -12.89
C ILE A 167 10.34 -6.93 -13.37
N ALA A 168 9.51 -7.64 -12.61
CA ALA A 168 9.02 -8.98 -12.96
C ALA A 168 7.59 -8.86 -13.51
N GLU A 169 7.44 -9.02 -14.81
CA GLU A 169 6.14 -9.09 -15.48
C GLU A 169 5.64 -10.53 -15.55
N GLY A 170 4.32 -10.70 -15.56
CA GLY A 170 3.67 -11.99 -15.74
C GLY A 170 3.85 -12.98 -14.58
N MET A 171 4.17 -12.50 -13.38
CA MET A 171 4.15 -13.35 -12.19
C MET A 171 2.72 -13.79 -11.88
N PRO A 172 2.53 -15.06 -11.44
CA PRO A 172 1.22 -15.53 -11.01
C PRO A 172 0.65 -14.67 -9.87
N VAL A 173 -0.66 -14.46 -9.88
CA VAL A 173 -1.37 -13.68 -8.85
C VAL A 173 -2.55 -14.48 -8.33
N VAL A 174 -2.77 -14.46 -7.03
CA VAL A 174 -4.01 -14.93 -6.40
C VAL A 174 -4.65 -13.76 -5.69
N ARG A 175 -5.81 -13.34 -6.17
CA ARG A 175 -6.59 -12.25 -5.57
C ARG A 175 -7.66 -12.83 -4.66
N GLU A 176 -7.76 -12.29 -3.46
CA GLU A 176 -8.84 -12.62 -2.54
C GLU A 176 -10.06 -11.76 -2.89
N GLY A 177 -11.20 -12.42 -3.18
CA GLY A 177 -12.45 -11.76 -3.60
C GLY A 177 -12.43 -11.29 -5.06
N HIS A 178 -13.56 -10.72 -5.51
CA HIS A 178 -13.77 -10.25 -6.88
C HIS A 178 -14.21 -8.78 -6.94
N THR A 179 -14.14 -8.05 -5.82
CA THR A 179 -14.66 -6.68 -5.75
C THR A 179 -13.56 -5.65 -5.97
N ARG A 180 -12.35 -5.89 -5.40
CA ARG A 180 -11.22 -4.97 -5.43
C ARG A 180 -9.94 -5.64 -5.89
N ALA A 181 -9.18 -4.91 -6.72
CA ALA A 181 -7.86 -5.34 -7.15
C ALA A 181 -6.82 -4.24 -6.95
N TRP A 182 -5.57 -4.65 -6.76
CA TRP A 182 -4.41 -3.78 -6.70
C TRP A 182 -3.49 -4.08 -7.87
N VAL A 183 -3.10 -3.03 -8.59
CA VAL A 183 -2.19 -3.11 -9.74
C VAL A 183 -0.99 -2.22 -9.47
N SER A 184 0.17 -2.83 -9.27
CA SER A 184 1.43 -2.08 -9.14
C SER A 184 1.79 -1.52 -10.52
N ILE A 185 1.93 -0.19 -10.64
CA ILE A 185 2.31 0.47 -11.89
C ILE A 185 3.79 0.87 -11.91
N MET A 186 4.40 0.95 -10.74
CA MET A 186 5.80 1.30 -10.57
C MET A 186 6.33 0.84 -9.21
N TYR A 187 7.64 0.75 -9.11
CA TYR A 187 8.35 0.36 -7.88
C TYR A 187 9.45 1.37 -7.53
N GLY A 188 9.75 1.50 -6.23
CA GLY A 188 10.81 2.38 -5.73
C GLY A 188 10.41 3.85 -5.68
N CYS A 189 11.32 4.70 -5.16
CA CYS A 189 11.10 6.14 -5.02
C CYS A 189 12.40 6.92 -5.05
N ASN A 190 12.45 8.01 -5.82
CA ASN A 190 13.61 8.88 -5.94
C ASN A 190 13.54 10.15 -5.08
N ASN A 191 12.51 10.30 -4.24
CA ASN A 191 12.31 11.54 -3.49
C ASN A 191 13.26 11.69 -2.29
N PHE A 192 13.72 10.61 -1.69
CA PHE A 192 14.64 10.62 -0.55
C PHE A 192 14.22 11.59 0.56
N CYS A 193 12.92 11.66 0.86
CA CYS A 193 12.45 12.42 2.02
C CYS A 193 13.25 12.00 3.26
N SER A 194 13.70 12.97 4.07
CA SER A 194 14.71 12.73 5.12
C SER A 194 14.27 11.72 6.20
N TYR A 195 12.96 11.49 6.35
CA TYR A 195 12.38 10.53 7.30
C TYR A 195 12.05 9.16 6.68
N CYS A 196 12.17 9.01 5.34
CA CYS A 196 11.59 7.88 4.64
C CYS A 196 12.61 6.78 4.32
N ILE A 197 12.29 5.55 4.72
CA ILE A 197 13.13 4.38 4.47
C ILE A 197 12.89 3.74 3.09
N VAL A 198 11.83 4.13 2.37
CA VAL A 198 11.40 3.48 1.12
C VAL A 198 12.48 3.40 0.06
N PRO A 199 13.24 4.48 -0.27
CA PRO A 199 14.30 4.41 -1.27
C PRO A 199 15.38 3.37 -0.97
N TYR A 200 15.60 3.09 0.31
CA TYR A 200 16.63 2.17 0.79
C TYR A 200 16.19 0.71 0.78
N VAL A 201 14.86 0.45 0.85
CA VAL A 201 14.32 -0.92 0.90
C VAL A 201 13.63 -1.33 -0.40
N ARG A 202 13.11 -0.38 -1.20
CA ARG A 202 12.47 -0.67 -2.50
C ARG A 202 13.29 -0.19 -3.70
N GLY A 203 14.37 0.55 -3.45
CA GLY A 203 15.28 1.04 -4.48
C GLY A 203 14.76 2.26 -5.24
N ARG A 204 15.37 2.53 -6.41
CA ARG A 204 15.02 3.64 -7.29
C ARG A 204 13.70 3.40 -8.01
N GLU A 205 13.09 4.50 -8.49
CA GLU A 205 11.87 4.45 -9.31
C GLU A 205 12.08 3.62 -10.57
N ARG A 206 11.10 2.78 -10.86
CA ARG A 206 11.00 1.94 -12.04
C ARG A 206 9.54 1.81 -12.40
N SER A 207 9.17 2.30 -13.58
CA SER A 207 7.82 2.22 -14.12
C SER A 207 7.62 0.93 -14.87
N ARG A 208 6.45 0.31 -14.76
CA ARG A 208 6.05 -0.78 -15.63
C ARG A 208 5.63 -0.26 -16.99
N ASP A 209 5.75 -1.09 -18.00
CA ASP A 209 5.27 -0.81 -19.35
C ASP A 209 3.76 -0.53 -19.35
N MET A 210 3.34 0.51 -20.08
CA MET A 210 1.95 0.97 -20.10
C MET A 210 1.01 -0.07 -20.70
N ASP A 211 1.41 -0.75 -21.78
CA ASP A 211 0.57 -1.75 -22.43
C ASP A 211 0.32 -2.95 -21.51
N LYS A 212 1.31 -3.31 -20.67
CA LYS A 212 1.16 -4.38 -19.67
C LYS A 212 0.18 -4.01 -18.56
N ILE A 213 0.22 -2.76 -18.12
CA ILE A 213 -0.73 -2.25 -17.11
C ILE A 213 -2.15 -2.20 -17.69
N VAL A 214 -2.30 -1.70 -18.93
CA VAL A 214 -3.59 -1.63 -19.62
C VAL A 214 -4.18 -3.02 -19.79
N ALA A 215 -3.37 -3.99 -20.24
CA ALA A 215 -3.81 -5.38 -20.40
C ALA A 215 -4.25 -6.01 -19.08
N GLU A 216 -3.52 -5.77 -17.97
CA GLU A 216 -3.88 -6.27 -16.63
C GLU A 216 -5.19 -5.65 -16.13
N VAL A 217 -5.38 -4.33 -16.33
CA VAL A 217 -6.62 -3.65 -15.92
C VAL A 217 -7.81 -4.13 -16.75
N LEU A 218 -7.64 -4.33 -18.06
CA LEU A 218 -8.66 -4.90 -18.94
C LEU A 218 -9.09 -6.29 -18.47
N GLU A 219 -8.13 -7.17 -18.18
CA GLU A 219 -8.42 -8.52 -17.65
C GLU A 219 -9.22 -8.45 -16.33
N LEU A 220 -8.89 -7.51 -15.45
CA LEU A 220 -9.62 -7.33 -14.19
C LEU A 220 -11.05 -6.80 -14.41
N ALA A 221 -11.23 -5.88 -15.35
CA ALA A 221 -12.54 -5.36 -15.73
C ALA A 221 -13.42 -6.48 -16.31
N ASP A 222 -12.86 -7.33 -17.20
CA ASP A 222 -13.55 -8.49 -17.78
C ASP A 222 -13.91 -9.55 -16.73
N GLN A 223 -13.09 -9.71 -15.69
CA GLN A 223 -13.37 -10.57 -14.53
C GLN A 223 -14.44 -9.97 -13.59
N GLY A 224 -14.88 -8.74 -13.84
CA GLY A 224 -15.94 -8.08 -13.09
C GLY A 224 -15.50 -7.35 -11.82
N PHE A 225 -14.21 -7.10 -11.64
CA PHE A 225 -13.71 -6.27 -10.55
C PHE A 225 -14.31 -4.87 -10.60
N LYS A 226 -14.78 -4.35 -9.46
CA LYS A 226 -15.48 -3.08 -9.35
C LYS A 226 -14.59 -1.91 -8.97
N GLU A 227 -13.49 -2.16 -8.29
CA GLU A 227 -12.54 -1.14 -7.87
C GLU A 227 -11.11 -1.62 -8.14
N ILE A 228 -10.35 -0.86 -8.92
CA ILE A 228 -8.96 -1.15 -9.27
C ILE A 228 -8.10 -0.01 -8.76
N THR A 229 -7.18 -0.31 -7.85
CA THR A 229 -6.28 0.69 -7.26
C THR A 229 -4.89 0.56 -7.84
N LEU A 230 -4.41 1.62 -8.49
CA LEU A 230 -3.06 1.72 -9.03
C LEU A 230 -2.09 2.05 -7.89
N LEU A 231 -1.05 1.23 -7.75
CA LEU A 231 -0.07 1.31 -6.67
C LEU A 231 1.32 1.68 -7.17
N GLY A 232 2.01 2.46 -6.35
CA GLY A 232 3.41 2.80 -6.47
C GLY A 232 3.91 3.45 -5.19
N GLN A 233 5.16 3.86 -5.14
CA GLN A 233 5.69 4.63 -4.02
C GLN A 233 5.66 6.14 -4.30
N ASN A 234 5.44 6.53 -5.56
CA ASN A 234 5.13 7.88 -6.03
C ASN A 234 4.49 7.78 -7.43
N VAL A 235 3.20 7.49 -7.50
CA VAL A 235 2.51 7.25 -8.79
C VAL A 235 2.55 8.46 -9.73
N ASN A 236 2.66 9.68 -9.19
CA ASN A 236 2.76 10.90 -9.99
C ASN A 236 4.06 10.99 -10.81
N SER A 237 5.10 10.21 -10.47
CA SER A 237 6.34 10.15 -11.24
C SER A 237 6.37 9.03 -12.29
N TYR A 238 5.28 8.28 -12.44
CA TYR A 238 5.17 7.21 -13.42
C TYR A 238 5.60 7.68 -14.82
N GLY A 239 6.33 6.83 -15.51
CA GLY A 239 6.69 6.99 -16.92
C GLY A 239 7.91 7.87 -17.19
N LYS A 240 8.49 8.53 -16.17
CA LYS A 240 9.69 9.38 -16.34
C LYS A 240 10.92 8.61 -16.83
N ASP A 241 10.97 7.32 -16.57
CA ASP A 241 12.04 6.38 -16.92
C ASP A 241 11.71 5.50 -18.12
N LEU A 242 10.54 5.70 -18.76
CA LEU A 242 10.13 4.98 -19.97
C LEU A 242 10.58 5.69 -21.25
N GLU A 243 10.76 4.92 -22.33
CA GLU A 243 10.97 5.42 -23.69
C GLU A 243 9.98 4.73 -24.65
N PRO A 244 9.09 5.46 -25.33
CA PRO A 244 8.90 6.91 -25.25
C PRO A 244 8.38 7.33 -23.87
N ARG A 245 8.64 8.59 -23.51
CA ARG A 245 8.18 9.14 -22.23
C ARG A 245 6.66 9.27 -22.20
N HIS A 246 6.08 8.81 -21.11
CA HIS A 246 4.69 9.02 -20.74
C HIS A 246 4.64 9.60 -19.34
N ASP A 247 3.51 10.19 -18.96
CA ASP A 247 3.26 10.56 -17.58
C ASP A 247 2.04 9.81 -17.02
N PHE A 248 1.80 10.00 -15.72
CA PHE A 248 0.70 9.31 -15.05
C PHE A 248 -0.68 9.70 -15.61
N ALA A 249 -0.85 10.94 -16.08
CA ALA A 249 -2.07 11.38 -16.74
C ALA A 249 -2.30 10.67 -18.07
N ASP A 250 -1.23 10.38 -18.83
CA ASP A 250 -1.32 9.62 -20.08
C ASP A 250 -1.78 8.18 -19.80
N LEU A 251 -1.21 7.53 -18.76
CA LEU A 251 -1.68 6.21 -18.34
C LEU A 251 -3.17 6.22 -17.96
N LEU A 252 -3.60 7.20 -17.18
CA LEU A 252 -5.02 7.30 -16.78
C LEU A 252 -5.94 7.48 -18.00
N ARG A 253 -5.52 8.25 -19.02
CA ARG A 253 -6.29 8.40 -20.27
C ARG A 253 -6.40 7.11 -21.06
N GLU A 254 -5.33 6.30 -21.10
CA GLU A 254 -5.40 4.99 -21.77
C GLU A 254 -6.33 4.04 -21.02
N LEU A 255 -6.26 4.02 -19.69
CA LEU A 255 -7.15 3.20 -18.85
C LEU A 255 -8.62 3.66 -18.94
N ASP A 256 -8.87 4.96 -19.13
CA ASP A 256 -10.22 5.51 -19.28
C ASP A 256 -10.93 5.11 -20.58
N LYS A 257 -10.19 4.63 -21.58
CA LYS A 257 -10.75 4.10 -22.84
C LYS A 257 -11.34 2.69 -22.69
N LEU A 258 -10.99 1.99 -21.61
CA LEU A 258 -11.47 0.63 -21.37
C LEU A 258 -12.97 0.64 -21.07
N ASP A 259 -13.68 -0.37 -21.57
CA ASP A 259 -15.06 -0.58 -21.23
C ASP A 259 -15.22 -1.33 -19.91
N GLY A 260 -16.35 -1.10 -19.22
CA GLY A 260 -16.65 -1.78 -17.97
C GLY A 260 -17.25 -0.84 -16.91
N ASP A 261 -17.83 -1.42 -15.87
CA ASP A 261 -18.36 -0.71 -14.71
C ASP A 261 -17.42 -0.90 -13.52
N PHE A 262 -16.29 -0.18 -13.57
CA PHE A 262 -15.27 -0.19 -12.52
C PHE A 262 -14.79 1.22 -12.19
N LEU A 263 -14.20 1.38 -11.02
CA LEU A 263 -13.62 2.63 -10.54
C LEU A 263 -12.11 2.48 -10.42
N LEU A 264 -11.38 3.43 -11.00
CA LEU A 264 -9.95 3.55 -10.83
C LEU A 264 -9.61 4.45 -9.63
N ARG A 265 -8.73 3.96 -8.78
CA ARG A 265 -8.11 4.73 -7.70
C ARG A 265 -6.60 4.67 -7.82
N PHE A 266 -5.93 5.56 -7.15
CA PHE A 266 -4.48 5.49 -7.00
C PHE A 266 -4.04 5.98 -5.62
N MET A 267 -2.88 5.52 -5.19
CA MET A 267 -2.32 5.85 -3.89
C MET A 267 -0.86 6.32 -4.04
N SER A 268 -0.34 6.98 -2.99
CA SER A 268 1.07 7.41 -2.91
C SER A 268 1.43 8.51 -3.90
N SER A 269 0.60 9.55 -3.96
CA SER A 269 0.92 10.79 -4.68
C SER A 269 1.95 11.64 -3.93
N GLN A 270 2.63 12.53 -4.66
CA GLN A 270 3.50 13.53 -4.06
C GLN A 270 3.26 14.91 -4.69
N PRO A 271 3.13 15.99 -3.89
CA PRO A 271 2.84 17.33 -4.38
C PRO A 271 3.83 17.85 -5.43
N LYS A 272 5.12 17.50 -5.31
CA LYS A 272 6.15 17.86 -6.30
C LYS A 272 5.80 17.41 -7.72
N ASP A 273 5.26 16.22 -7.84
CA ASP A 273 4.99 15.56 -9.12
C ASP A 273 3.51 15.66 -9.55
N ALA A 274 2.65 16.22 -8.69
CA ALA A 274 1.26 16.51 -9.04
C ALA A 274 1.18 17.65 -10.05
N SER A 275 0.35 17.50 -11.08
CA SER A 275 0.21 18.46 -12.18
C SER A 275 -1.24 18.83 -12.46
N PHE A 276 -1.47 19.99 -13.02
CA PHE A 276 -2.81 20.40 -13.49
C PHE A 276 -3.32 19.47 -14.58
N LYS A 277 -2.45 18.97 -15.47
CA LYS A 277 -2.79 17.94 -16.47
C LYS A 277 -3.40 16.69 -15.82
N LEU A 278 -2.84 16.24 -14.68
CA LEU A 278 -3.38 15.12 -13.92
C LEU A 278 -4.80 15.41 -13.43
N PHE A 279 -5.01 16.60 -12.83
CA PHE A 279 -6.33 16.97 -12.28
C PHE A 279 -7.38 17.16 -13.38
N ASP A 280 -7.00 17.73 -14.53
CA ASP A 280 -7.89 17.82 -15.69
C ASP A 280 -8.25 16.43 -16.23
N THR A 281 -7.29 15.50 -16.25
CA THR A 281 -7.52 14.11 -16.66
C THR A 281 -8.47 13.40 -15.71
N MET A 282 -8.29 13.57 -14.38
CA MET A 282 -9.19 13.02 -13.37
C MET A 282 -10.62 13.57 -13.56
N ALA A 283 -10.75 14.89 -13.72
CA ALA A 283 -12.05 15.56 -13.85
C ALA A 283 -12.84 15.14 -15.11
N GLN A 284 -12.14 14.74 -16.18
CA GLN A 284 -12.74 14.32 -17.46
C GLN A 284 -12.97 12.81 -17.55
N SER A 285 -12.37 12.03 -16.66
CA SER A 285 -12.44 10.57 -16.70
C SER A 285 -13.78 10.05 -16.18
N ARG A 286 -14.29 9.02 -16.84
CA ARG A 286 -15.47 8.26 -16.37
C ARG A 286 -15.15 7.21 -15.31
N HIS A 287 -13.89 6.77 -15.25
CA HIS A 287 -13.45 5.70 -14.36
C HIS A 287 -12.65 6.18 -13.15
N VAL A 288 -11.89 7.28 -13.26
CA VAL A 288 -11.06 7.76 -12.15
C VAL A 288 -11.91 8.40 -11.06
N ALA A 289 -11.77 7.89 -9.84
CA ALA A 289 -12.44 8.45 -8.68
C ALA A 289 -12.01 9.90 -8.42
N HIS A 290 -12.95 10.78 -8.11
CA HIS A 290 -12.65 12.11 -7.58
C HIS A 290 -12.17 12.01 -6.12
N GLN A 291 -11.12 11.23 -5.92
CA GLN A 291 -10.42 11.06 -4.65
C GLN A 291 -8.93 11.28 -4.85
N LEU A 292 -8.36 12.22 -4.11
CA LEU A 292 -6.95 12.53 -4.17
C LEU A 292 -6.33 12.39 -2.78
N HIS A 293 -5.40 11.43 -2.64
CA HIS A 293 -4.54 11.36 -1.47
C HIS A 293 -3.22 12.08 -1.81
N LEU A 294 -3.01 13.29 -1.28
CA LEU A 294 -1.85 14.13 -1.57
C LEU A 294 -1.13 14.55 -0.29
N PRO A 295 -0.17 13.73 0.19
CA PRO A 295 0.53 13.94 1.46
C PRO A 295 1.32 15.24 1.52
N VAL A 296 0.87 16.22 2.32
CA VAL A 296 1.59 17.47 2.53
C VAL A 296 2.72 17.34 3.55
N GLN A 297 2.53 16.50 4.55
CA GLN A 297 3.43 16.18 5.66
C GLN A 297 3.56 17.28 6.71
N SER A 298 3.70 18.58 6.36
CA SER A 298 3.75 19.74 7.25
C SER A 298 3.19 20.99 6.55
N GLY A 299 2.65 21.91 7.30
CA GLY A 299 2.22 23.23 6.84
C GLY A 299 3.30 24.32 6.92
N CYS A 300 4.47 24.01 7.49
CA CYS A 300 5.58 24.94 7.66
C CYS A 300 6.68 24.70 6.62
N ASP A 301 7.03 25.73 5.86
CA ASP A 301 8.04 25.65 4.78
C ASP A 301 9.44 25.25 5.28
N ARG A 302 9.84 25.69 6.49
CA ARG A 302 11.12 25.29 7.06
C ARG A 302 11.14 23.78 7.35
N VAL A 303 10.05 23.25 7.91
CA VAL A 303 9.91 21.82 8.21
C VAL A 303 9.87 21.01 6.92
N LEU A 304 9.15 21.46 5.89
CA LEU A 304 9.13 20.82 4.57
C LEU A 304 10.54 20.74 3.96
N ARG A 305 11.34 21.83 4.04
CA ARG A 305 12.74 21.81 3.59
C ARG A 305 13.58 20.79 4.40
N ALA A 306 13.43 20.75 5.72
CA ALA A 306 14.12 19.78 6.57
C ALA A 306 13.70 18.34 6.27
N MET A 307 12.46 18.11 5.87
CA MET A 307 11.94 16.84 5.39
C MET A 307 12.42 16.46 3.97
N ASN A 308 13.21 17.29 3.30
CA ASN A 308 13.60 17.17 1.89
C ASN A 308 12.37 17.09 0.96
N ARG A 309 11.39 17.99 1.18
CA ARG A 309 10.19 18.14 0.35
C ARG A 309 10.35 19.39 -0.54
N PRO A 310 10.56 19.26 -1.88
CA PRO A 310 10.88 20.39 -2.77
C PRO A 310 9.61 21.12 -3.24
N TYR A 311 8.77 21.54 -2.32
CA TYR A 311 7.62 22.41 -2.50
C TYR A 311 7.36 23.14 -1.17
N ASP A 312 6.63 24.22 -1.25
CA ASP A 312 6.19 25.03 -0.12
C ASP A 312 4.67 25.00 0.07
N ARG A 313 4.19 25.62 1.14
CA ARG A 313 2.77 25.76 1.46
C ARG A 313 1.99 26.44 0.32
N ALA A 314 2.56 27.50 -0.29
CA ALA A 314 1.90 28.24 -1.35
C ALA A 314 1.64 27.36 -2.58
N ARG A 315 2.64 26.59 -3.01
CA ARG A 315 2.50 25.63 -4.12
C ARG A 315 1.50 24.54 -3.80
N TYR A 316 1.48 24.02 -2.57
CA TYR A 316 0.50 23.04 -2.17
C TYR A 316 -0.95 23.56 -2.27
N LEU A 317 -1.18 24.78 -1.75
CA LEU A 317 -2.50 25.43 -1.84
C LEU A 317 -2.92 25.71 -3.28
N GLU A 318 -2.00 26.10 -4.14
CA GLU A 318 -2.27 26.28 -5.57
C GLU A 318 -2.79 24.99 -6.21
N LEU A 319 -2.12 23.85 -5.94
CA LEU A 319 -2.54 22.53 -6.43
C LEU A 319 -3.95 22.17 -5.94
N ILE A 320 -4.21 22.34 -4.65
CA ILE A 320 -5.52 21.99 -4.07
C ILE A 320 -6.64 22.88 -4.60
N ASN A 321 -6.39 24.17 -4.69
CA ASN A 321 -7.38 25.12 -5.22
C ASN A 321 -7.73 24.80 -6.68
N TYR A 322 -6.73 24.46 -7.49
CA TYR A 322 -6.98 24.03 -8.86
C TYR A 322 -7.74 22.70 -8.94
N ALA A 323 -7.32 21.71 -8.16
CA ALA A 323 -8.00 20.41 -8.13
C ALA A 323 -9.48 20.54 -7.74
N ARG A 324 -9.81 21.35 -6.72
CA ARG A 324 -11.20 21.63 -6.32
C ARG A 324 -11.99 22.44 -7.33
N LYS A 325 -11.31 23.34 -8.08
CA LYS A 325 -11.96 24.09 -9.16
C LYS A 325 -12.44 23.16 -10.28
N VAL A 326 -11.65 22.17 -10.67
CA VAL A 326 -11.98 21.25 -11.77
C VAL A 326 -12.78 20.04 -11.30
N MET A 327 -12.72 19.69 -10.01
CA MET A 327 -13.48 18.61 -9.35
C MET A 327 -14.15 19.15 -8.07
N PRO A 328 -15.33 19.79 -8.15
CA PRO A 328 -15.99 20.37 -6.97
C PRO A 328 -16.40 19.35 -5.89
N ASP A 329 -16.55 18.08 -6.26
CA ASP A 329 -16.87 16.94 -5.40
C ASP A 329 -15.63 16.16 -4.93
N LEU A 330 -14.43 16.69 -5.17
CA LEU A 330 -13.16 16.05 -4.80
C LEU A 330 -13.11 15.70 -3.31
N VAL A 331 -12.82 14.44 -3.02
CA VAL A 331 -12.46 13.96 -1.69
C VAL A 331 -10.94 14.03 -1.54
N LEU A 332 -10.50 14.86 -0.62
CA LEU A 332 -9.08 15.14 -0.42
C LEU A 332 -8.59 14.57 0.92
N THR A 333 -7.55 13.75 0.87
CA THR A 333 -6.90 13.21 2.06
C THR A 333 -5.39 13.48 2.04
N SER A 334 -4.74 13.47 3.21
CA SER A 334 -3.32 13.74 3.32
C SER A 334 -2.69 13.00 4.49
N ASP A 335 -1.35 12.92 4.49
CA ASP A 335 -0.55 12.54 5.65
C ASP A 335 0.06 13.78 6.29
N ILE A 336 0.14 13.79 7.62
CA ILE A 336 0.83 14.82 8.40
C ILE A 336 1.70 14.16 9.48
N ILE A 337 2.92 14.67 9.58
CA ILE A 337 3.88 14.29 10.62
C ILE A 337 4.11 15.50 11.51
N ILE A 338 3.75 15.40 12.80
CA ILE A 338 4.00 16.40 13.84
C ILE A 338 5.23 16.01 14.64
N GLY A 339 5.94 16.99 15.16
CA GLY A 339 7.11 16.80 16.02
C GLY A 339 8.30 16.25 15.25
N PHE A 340 8.47 16.69 14.00
CA PHE A 340 9.69 16.46 13.23
C PHE A 340 10.91 17.02 13.99
N PRO A 341 12.12 16.43 13.91
CA PRO A 341 13.28 16.93 14.64
C PRO A 341 13.53 18.42 14.45
N GLY A 342 13.59 19.14 15.56
CA GLY A 342 13.76 20.59 15.59
C GLY A 342 12.53 21.41 15.18
N GLU A 343 11.35 20.81 15.03
CA GLU A 343 10.08 21.51 14.86
C GLU A 343 9.70 22.23 16.16
N THR A 344 9.28 23.48 16.07
CA THR A 344 8.76 24.26 17.19
C THR A 344 7.24 24.20 17.27
N GLU A 345 6.66 24.60 18.41
CA GLU A 345 5.19 24.69 18.58
C GLU A 345 4.57 25.63 17.54
N ALA A 346 5.17 26.80 17.32
CA ALA A 346 4.68 27.75 16.32
C ALA A 346 4.59 27.12 14.93
N GLU A 347 5.58 26.37 14.51
CA GLU A 347 5.61 25.68 13.22
C GLU A 347 4.61 24.51 13.14
N ALA A 348 4.39 23.79 14.25
CA ALA A 348 3.34 22.81 14.34
C ALA A 348 1.96 23.46 14.18
N MET A 349 1.76 24.67 14.75
CA MET A 349 0.51 25.41 14.61
C MET A 349 0.32 25.95 13.18
N GLU A 350 1.36 26.26 12.41
CA GLU A 350 1.24 26.55 10.97
C GLU A 350 0.64 25.34 10.21
N THR A 351 0.97 24.13 10.65
CA THR A 351 0.37 22.90 10.08
C THR A 351 -1.11 22.78 10.43
N VAL A 352 -1.49 23.09 11.68
CA VAL A 352 -2.91 23.14 12.09
C VAL A 352 -3.68 24.20 11.31
N ASP A 353 -3.08 25.36 11.06
CA ASP A 353 -3.69 26.42 10.25
C ASP A 353 -3.87 26.00 8.77
N LEU A 354 -2.90 25.28 8.20
CA LEU A 354 -3.06 24.70 6.87
C LEU A 354 -4.26 23.73 6.83
N VAL A 355 -4.43 22.89 7.86
CA VAL A 355 -5.56 21.96 7.95
C VAL A 355 -6.89 22.69 8.00
N ARG A 356 -6.99 23.78 8.77
CA ARG A 356 -8.19 24.64 8.80
C ARG A 356 -8.48 25.30 7.44
N GLN A 357 -7.43 25.71 6.73
CA GLN A 357 -7.58 26.36 5.42
C GLN A 357 -7.96 25.38 4.32
N VAL A 358 -7.36 24.19 4.33
CA VAL A 358 -7.59 23.15 3.30
C VAL A 358 -8.86 22.36 3.57
N GLU A 359 -9.23 22.12 4.82
CA GLU A 359 -10.39 21.31 5.19
C GLU A 359 -10.35 19.92 4.53
N PHE A 360 -9.39 19.10 4.93
CA PHE A 360 -9.29 17.74 4.41
C PHE A 360 -10.47 16.87 4.83
N ASP A 361 -10.89 15.95 3.97
CA ASP A 361 -11.92 14.97 4.30
C ASP A 361 -11.46 14.01 5.38
N ALA A 362 -10.19 13.60 5.32
CA ALA A 362 -9.53 12.81 6.36
C ALA A 362 -8.02 13.03 6.33
N LEU A 363 -7.38 12.87 7.49
CA LEU A 363 -5.94 12.88 7.64
C LEU A 363 -5.43 11.58 8.25
N PHE A 364 -4.27 11.12 7.79
CA PHE A 364 -3.46 10.15 8.48
C PHE A 364 -2.37 10.93 9.23
N THR A 365 -2.48 10.96 10.55
CA THR A 365 -1.65 11.79 11.42
C THR A 365 -0.68 10.95 12.21
N PHE A 366 0.56 11.42 12.31
CA PHE A 366 1.64 10.73 12.99
C PHE A 366 2.46 11.71 13.81
N ILE A 367 2.92 11.26 14.98
CA ILE A 367 4.05 11.92 15.62
C ILE A 367 5.32 11.28 15.07
N PHE A 368 6.30 12.10 14.68
CA PHE A 368 7.56 11.63 14.14
C PHE A 368 8.15 10.48 14.96
N SER A 369 8.56 9.44 14.26
CA SER A 369 9.26 8.28 14.81
C SER A 369 10.51 8.00 13.97
N PRO A 370 11.72 8.07 14.55
CA PRO A 370 12.95 7.90 13.78
C PRO A 370 13.05 6.49 13.18
N ARG A 371 13.47 6.42 11.93
CA ARG A 371 13.73 5.16 11.23
C ARG A 371 15.23 4.98 11.06
N PRO A 372 15.84 3.95 11.68
CA PRO A 372 17.26 3.67 11.49
C PRO A 372 17.63 3.63 10.00
N GLY A 373 18.75 4.25 9.65
CA GLY A 373 19.21 4.36 8.27
C GLY A 373 18.74 5.61 7.52
N THR A 374 17.76 6.38 8.06
CA THR A 374 17.31 7.63 7.43
C THR A 374 18.08 8.85 7.95
N PRO A 375 18.20 9.94 7.15
CA PRO A 375 18.81 11.18 7.61
C PRO A 375 18.16 11.77 8.85
N ALA A 376 16.82 11.78 8.92
CA ALA A 376 16.08 12.36 10.05
C ALA A 376 16.29 11.60 11.37
N ALA A 377 16.66 10.32 11.32
CA ALA A 377 17.01 9.57 12.53
C ALA A 377 18.31 10.02 13.20
N LYS A 378 19.11 10.83 12.51
CA LYS A 378 20.39 11.38 13.00
C LYS A 378 20.28 12.85 13.38
N MET A 379 19.12 13.47 13.17
CA MET A 379 18.88 14.87 13.52
C MET A 379 18.69 14.99 15.03
N ASP A 380 19.14 16.12 15.59
CA ASP A 380 18.87 16.46 16.98
C ASP A 380 17.38 16.75 17.19
N ASP A 381 16.80 16.13 18.22
CA ASP A 381 15.37 16.19 18.54
C ASP A 381 15.17 16.59 19.99
N PRO A 382 15.33 17.89 20.33
CA PRO A 382 15.31 18.36 21.70
C PRO A 382 13.89 18.41 22.31
N VAL A 383 12.84 18.31 21.50
CA VAL A 383 11.46 18.49 21.97
C VAL A 383 10.95 17.21 22.62
N PRO A 384 10.52 17.28 23.89
CA PRO A 384 9.98 16.12 24.59
C PRO A 384 8.72 15.55 23.92
N ARG A 385 8.56 14.22 23.97
CA ARG A 385 7.39 13.53 23.42
C ARG A 385 6.05 14.07 23.94
N ALA A 386 5.99 14.47 25.21
CA ALA A 386 4.78 15.02 25.82
C ALA A 386 4.35 16.35 25.17
N GLU A 387 5.28 17.21 24.74
CA GLU A 387 4.97 18.45 24.04
C GLU A 387 4.45 18.14 22.63
N LYS A 388 5.11 17.27 21.91
CA LYS A 388 4.65 16.81 20.58
C LYS A 388 3.26 16.18 20.64
N GLN A 389 2.92 15.51 21.74
CA GLN A 389 1.60 14.94 21.96
C GLN A 389 0.52 16.02 22.04
N LYS A 390 0.78 17.14 22.73
CA LYS A 390 -0.16 18.27 22.81
C LYS A 390 -0.45 18.86 21.41
N TRP A 391 0.59 19.06 20.61
CA TRP A 391 0.44 19.55 19.22
C TRP A 391 -0.36 18.57 18.36
N PHE A 392 -0.07 17.29 18.50
CA PHE A 392 -0.78 16.21 17.82
C PHE A 392 -2.26 16.17 18.22
N ASP A 393 -2.57 16.30 19.50
CA ASP A 393 -3.96 16.29 20.00
C ASP A 393 -4.73 17.49 19.44
N THR A 394 -4.10 18.69 19.36
CA THR A 394 -4.68 19.88 18.72
C THR A 394 -4.97 19.66 17.24
N LEU A 395 -4.04 19.06 16.51
CA LEU A 395 -4.22 18.70 15.09
C LEU A 395 -5.40 17.73 14.93
N CYS A 396 -5.43 16.66 15.73
CA CYS A 396 -6.49 15.64 15.66
C CYS A 396 -7.88 16.23 15.99
N ALA A 397 -7.99 17.06 17.03
CA ALA A 397 -9.22 17.74 17.37
C ALA A 397 -9.72 18.63 16.21
N THR A 398 -8.81 19.44 15.64
CA THR A 398 -9.16 20.30 14.49
C THR A 398 -9.67 19.47 13.30
N GLN A 399 -8.99 18.36 12.96
CA GLN A 399 -9.43 17.52 11.83
C GLN A 399 -10.76 16.79 12.13
N ASN A 400 -10.97 16.35 13.37
CA ASN A 400 -12.20 15.67 13.74
C ASN A 400 -13.42 16.59 13.57
N ASP A 401 -13.30 17.86 13.96
CA ASP A 401 -14.37 18.85 13.78
C ASP A 401 -14.65 19.09 12.28
N ILE A 402 -13.60 19.19 11.45
CA ILE A 402 -13.74 19.35 10.01
C ILE A 402 -14.41 18.11 9.40
N SER A 403 -13.96 16.92 9.72
CA SER A 403 -14.51 15.67 9.17
C SER A 403 -15.98 15.50 9.56
N ALA A 404 -16.35 15.78 10.81
CA ALA A 404 -17.73 15.70 11.28
C ALA A 404 -18.65 16.66 10.49
N ARG A 405 -18.20 17.91 10.27
CA ARG A 405 -18.95 18.90 9.52
C ARG A 405 -19.10 18.51 8.04
N LEU A 406 -18.04 18.03 7.40
CA LEU A 406 -18.06 17.57 6.01
C LEU A 406 -18.99 16.35 5.85
N HIS A 407 -18.95 15.39 6.78
CA HIS A 407 -19.85 14.24 6.75
C HIS A 407 -21.31 14.62 6.96
N ALA A 408 -21.61 15.54 7.88
CA ALA A 408 -22.95 16.04 8.08
C ALA A 408 -23.57 16.64 6.80
N GLY A 409 -22.76 17.22 5.92
CA GLY A 409 -23.18 17.73 4.61
C GLY A 409 -23.68 16.66 3.62
N TYR A 410 -23.50 15.37 3.91
CA TYR A 410 -24.02 14.25 3.11
C TYR A 410 -25.39 13.75 3.57
N VAL A 411 -25.81 14.05 4.79
CA VAL A 411 -27.12 13.63 5.31
C VAL A 411 -28.24 14.15 4.40
N GLY A 412 -29.15 13.26 4.02
CA GLY A 412 -30.23 13.54 3.08
C GLY A 412 -29.86 13.31 1.61
N LYS A 413 -28.60 13.14 1.24
CA LYS A 413 -28.19 12.83 -0.14
C LYS A 413 -28.26 11.32 -0.41
N THR A 414 -28.44 10.95 -1.68
CA THR A 414 -28.28 9.59 -2.18
C THR A 414 -26.93 9.48 -2.86
N LEU A 415 -26.14 8.48 -2.46
CA LEU A 415 -24.79 8.26 -2.95
C LEU A 415 -24.65 6.85 -3.54
N ARG A 416 -24.01 6.74 -4.70
CA ARG A 416 -23.61 5.44 -5.25
C ARG A 416 -22.46 4.88 -4.43
N CYS A 417 -22.67 3.69 -3.83
CA CYS A 417 -21.68 3.03 -2.97
C CYS A 417 -21.40 1.61 -3.45
N LEU A 418 -20.16 1.20 -3.40
CA LEU A 418 -19.77 -0.20 -3.54
C LEU A 418 -19.95 -0.88 -2.18
N VAL A 419 -20.86 -1.84 -2.11
CA VAL A 419 -21.10 -2.64 -0.89
C VAL A 419 -19.99 -3.70 -0.81
N ASP A 420 -19.10 -3.61 0.18
CA ASP A 420 -17.84 -4.35 0.18
C ASP A 420 -17.57 -5.20 1.43
N GLY A 421 -18.48 -5.19 2.40
CA GLY A 421 -18.30 -5.95 3.62
C GLY A 421 -19.55 -6.13 4.46
N GLU A 422 -19.46 -7.08 5.38
CA GLU A 422 -20.39 -7.26 6.49
C GLU A 422 -19.81 -6.64 7.75
N THR A 423 -20.66 -6.26 8.68
CA THR A 423 -20.27 -5.73 10.00
C THR A 423 -20.92 -6.55 11.10
N ASP A 424 -20.38 -6.47 12.32
CA ASP A 424 -20.96 -7.10 13.50
C ASP A 424 -22.05 -6.25 14.17
N ASP A 425 -22.30 -5.00 13.69
CA ASP A 425 -23.37 -4.14 14.21
C ASP A 425 -24.71 -4.53 13.57
N ALA A 426 -25.60 -5.10 14.37
CA ALA A 426 -26.92 -5.53 13.91
C ALA A 426 -27.79 -4.38 13.34
N ARG A 427 -27.51 -3.12 13.70
CA ARG A 427 -28.21 -1.95 13.15
C ARG A 427 -27.74 -1.62 11.73
N TRP A 428 -26.47 -1.94 11.42
CA TRP A 428 -25.79 -1.63 10.18
C TRP A 428 -25.04 -2.86 9.67
N PRO A 429 -25.76 -3.91 9.24
CA PRO A 429 -25.15 -5.22 8.96
C PRO A 429 -24.19 -5.22 7.79
N LEU A 430 -24.20 -4.18 6.96
CA LEU A 430 -23.31 -4.07 5.79
C LEU A 430 -22.47 -2.80 5.87
N SER A 431 -21.37 -2.85 5.16
CA SER A 431 -20.50 -1.70 4.88
C SER A 431 -20.26 -1.52 3.40
N GLY A 432 -19.96 -0.30 3.00
CA GLY A 432 -19.61 0.03 1.63
C GLY A 432 -18.78 1.30 1.58
N ARG A 433 -18.42 1.69 0.36
CA ARG A 433 -17.66 2.92 0.14
C ARG A 433 -18.26 3.71 -1.02
N THR A 434 -18.33 5.03 -0.83
CA THR A 434 -18.67 5.95 -1.91
C THR A 434 -17.58 5.99 -2.98
N ALA A 435 -17.86 6.57 -4.14
CA ALA A 435 -16.84 6.85 -5.17
C ALA A 435 -15.68 7.68 -4.61
N GLY A 436 -15.91 8.60 -3.68
CA GLY A 436 -14.86 9.33 -2.95
C GLY A 436 -14.14 8.53 -1.86
N GLY A 437 -14.47 7.26 -1.64
CA GLY A 437 -13.81 6.38 -0.68
C GLY A 437 -14.29 6.50 0.77
N ARG A 438 -15.36 7.28 1.05
CA ARG A 438 -15.93 7.39 2.40
C ARG A 438 -16.61 6.09 2.81
N LEU A 439 -16.36 5.69 4.06
CA LEU A 439 -17.02 4.53 4.66
C LEU A 439 -18.52 4.83 4.87
N VAL A 440 -19.36 3.89 4.48
CA VAL A 440 -20.81 3.92 4.72
C VAL A 440 -21.20 2.63 5.42
N HIS A 441 -21.80 2.75 6.59
CA HIS A 441 -22.50 1.65 7.25
C HIS A 441 -23.97 1.68 6.80
N LEU A 442 -24.51 0.52 6.39
CA LEU A 442 -25.79 0.54 5.72
C LEU A 442 -26.70 -0.64 6.07
N VAL A 443 -27.99 -0.39 5.97
CA VAL A 443 -29.04 -1.41 6.02
C VAL A 443 -29.40 -1.84 4.61
N GLY A 444 -29.44 -3.16 4.38
CA GLY A 444 -29.81 -3.72 3.09
C GLY A 444 -29.67 -5.22 3.04
N ASP A 445 -29.94 -5.80 1.89
CA ASP A 445 -29.84 -7.24 1.66
C ASP A 445 -28.39 -7.64 1.34
N LYS A 446 -27.94 -8.76 1.90
CA LYS A 446 -26.59 -9.30 1.68
C LYS A 446 -26.26 -9.65 0.23
N SER A 447 -27.29 -9.86 -0.62
CA SER A 447 -27.08 -10.06 -2.06
C SER A 447 -26.45 -8.85 -2.77
N ALA A 448 -26.44 -7.69 -2.10
CA ALA A 448 -25.77 -6.49 -2.60
C ALA A 448 -24.25 -6.51 -2.47
N LEU A 449 -23.68 -7.46 -1.74
CA LEU A 449 -22.21 -7.59 -1.59
C LEU A 449 -21.54 -7.71 -2.97
N GLY A 450 -20.47 -6.93 -3.17
CA GLY A 450 -19.74 -6.85 -4.43
C GLY A 450 -20.42 -5.99 -5.51
N GLN A 451 -21.51 -5.32 -5.21
CA GLN A 451 -22.28 -4.52 -6.18
C GLN A 451 -22.33 -3.05 -5.80
N TYR A 452 -22.46 -2.20 -6.81
CA TYR A 452 -22.85 -0.80 -6.59
C TYR A 452 -24.33 -0.71 -6.25
N ARG A 453 -24.66 0.09 -5.24
CA ARG A 453 -26.02 0.42 -4.81
C ARG A 453 -26.13 1.90 -4.51
N ASP A 454 -27.32 2.45 -4.71
CA ASP A 454 -27.67 3.78 -4.27
C ASP A 454 -28.11 3.73 -2.80
N ILE A 455 -27.44 4.55 -1.97
CA ILE A 455 -27.64 4.59 -0.53
C ILE A 455 -28.12 5.98 -0.13
N LYS A 456 -29.28 6.06 0.48
CA LYS A 456 -29.80 7.27 1.11
C LYS A 456 -29.09 7.45 2.45
N ILE A 457 -28.29 8.52 2.58
CA ILE A 457 -27.60 8.84 3.82
C ILE A 457 -28.59 9.42 4.82
N THR A 458 -28.71 8.78 5.98
CA THR A 458 -29.66 9.14 7.04
C THR A 458 -28.97 9.77 8.25
N ASP A 459 -27.68 9.46 8.48
CA ASP A 459 -26.90 9.96 9.61
C ASP A 459 -25.39 9.97 9.28
N SER A 460 -24.59 10.62 10.13
CA SER A 460 -23.15 10.69 10.00
C SER A 460 -22.46 10.91 11.33
N ASN A 461 -21.19 10.51 11.40
CA ASN A 461 -20.28 10.90 12.46
C ASN A 461 -18.91 11.30 11.87
N THR A 462 -17.91 11.56 12.73
CA THR A 462 -16.56 11.94 12.30
C THR A 462 -15.92 10.92 11.33
N TRP A 463 -16.28 9.62 11.42
CA TRP A 463 -15.57 8.52 10.80
C TRP A 463 -16.32 7.86 9.65
N ALA A 464 -17.64 7.95 9.65
CA ALA A 464 -18.49 7.21 8.72
C ALA A 464 -19.81 7.94 8.44
N LEU A 465 -20.42 7.56 7.33
CA LEU A 465 -21.79 7.85 6.96
C LEU A 465 -22.66 6.62 7.30
N PHE A 466 -23.96 6.86 7.51
CA PHE A 466 -24.94 5.81 7.77
C PHE A 466 -26.11 5.97 6.83
N GLY A 467 -26.65 4.87 6.32
CA GLY A 467 -27.74 4.99 5.33
C GLY A 467 -28.46 3.67 5.04
N GLU A 468 -29.41 3.76 4.13
CA GLU A 468 -30.28 2.67 3.71
C GLU A 468 -30.25 2.55 2.19
N MET A 469 -30.32 1.32 1.68
CA MET A 469 -30.47 1.09 0.23
C MET A 469 -31.82 1.63 -0.25
N VAL A 470 -31.81 2.27 -1.43
CA VAL A 470 -33.01 2.79 -2.12
C VAL A 470 -33.19 2.12 -3.45
#